data_a05e08ec07d294e3580589cd6dd8b216
#
_entry.id   a05e08ec07d294e3580589cd6dd8b216
#
_cell.length_a   1.000
_cell.length_b   1.000
_cell.length_c   1.000
_cell.angle_alpha   90.00
_cell.angle_beta   90.00
_cell.angle_gamma   90.00
#
_symmetry.space_group_name_H-M   'P 1'
#
loop_
_entity.id
_entity.type
_entity.pdbx_description
1 polymer ?
#
loop_
_entity_poly.entity_id
_entity_poly.type
_entity_poly.pdbx_seq_one_letter_code
_entity_poly.pdbx_strand_id
1 'polypeptide(L)'
;PTRDGSGLRDYVHVWDLARAHVAALQRFGGVMDDAAREANQNPSGTLNANYNIINLGTGTGTTVFELVDAFGDATGHPLKSQTAEARMGDVVGCATLTDKAERLLGWKAELSIADGVRSSMEWAEKLPAILDNEPK
;
A
#
# COMPACT_ATOMS: atom_id res chain seq x y z
N PRO A 1 7.82 -17.56 10.66
CA PRO A 1 8.83 -17.13 9.71
C PRO A 1 8.17 -16.87 8.35
N THR A 2 8.67 -15.88 7.61
CA THR A 2 8.29 -15.61 6.23
C THR A 2 8.94 -16.63 5.29
N ARG A 3 8.60 -16.64 4.01
CA ARG A 3 9.10 -17.61 3.01
C ARG A 3 10.61 -17.58 2.78
N ASP A 4 11.27 -16.44 3.09
CA ASP A 4 12.72 -16.25 2.93
C ASP A 4 13.44 -15.78 4.21
N GLY A 5 12.71 -15.67 5.31
CA GLY A 5 13.23 -15.24 6.61
C GLY A 5 13.32 -13.73 6.80
N SER A 6 13.11 -12.91 5.75
CA SER A 6 13.06 -11.45 5.88
C SER A 6 11.65 -10.95 6.21
N GLY A 7 11.51 -9.69 6.64
CA GLY A 7 10.22 -9.09 6.96
C GLY A 7 9.30 -9.02 5.74
N LEU A 8 7.99 -9.19 5.94
CA LEU A 8 6.99 -9.11 4.87
C LEU A 8 6.14 -7.87 5.05
N ARG A 9 5.92 -7.14 3.97
CA ARG A 9 5.06 -5.94 3.93
C ARG A 9 4.20 -5.95 2.67
N ASP A 10 3.08 -5.26 2.75
CA ASP A 10 2.19 -5.06 1.61
C ASP A 10 2.48 -3.71 0.96
N TYR A 11 3.48 -3.71 0.05
CA TYR A 11 3.89 -2.51 -0.67
C TYR A 11 2.88 -2.20 -1.76
N VAL A 12 2.24 -1.05 -1.69
CA VAL A 12 1.28 -0.57 -2.68
C VAL A 12 1.82 0.69 -3.36
N HIS A 13 1.65 0.77 -4.68
CA HIS A 13 2.10 1.91 -5.47
C HIS A 13 1.26 3.17 -5.13
N VAL A 14 1.91 4.34 -5.07
CA VAL A 14 1.23 5.61 -4.73
C VAL A 14 0.10 5.98 -5.71
N TRP A 15 0.23 5.64 -6.99
CA TRP A 15 -0.84 5.83 -7.97
C TRP A 15 -2.05 4.93 -7.72
N ASP A 16 -1.84 3.71 -7.25
CA ASP A 16 -2.93 2.83 -6.84
C ASP A 16 -3.67 3.41 -5.63
N LEU A 17 -2.95 3.95 -4.65
CA LEU A 17 -3.56 4.67 -3.54
C LEU A 17 -4.35 5.90 -3.99
N ALA A 18 -3.79 6.70 -4.89
CA ALA A 18 -4.49 7.88 -5.44
C ALA A 18 -5.79 7.48 -6.14
N ARG A 19 -5.78 6.40 -6.94
CA ARG A 19 -6.98 5.87 -7.61
C ARG A 19 -8.02 5.38 -6.59
N ALA A 20 -7.58 4.78 -5.48
CA ALA A 20 -8.50 4.37 -4.42
C ALA A 20 -9.21 5.57 -3.78
N HIS A 21 -8.51 6.66 -3.54
CA HIS A 21 -9.10 7.90 -3.01
C HIS A 21 -10.13 8.49 -3.97
N VAL A 22 -9.83 8.54 -5.26
CA VAL A 22 -10.78 9.00 -6.27
C VAL A 22 -12.02 8.09 -6.31
N ALA A 23 -11.82 6.78 -6.30
CA ALA A 23 -12.93 5.82 -6.27
C ALA A 23 -13.79 5.97 -5.00
N ALA A 24 -13.17 6.23 -3.85
CA ALA A 24 -13.89 6.46 -2.59
C ALA A 24 -14.76 7.73 -2.66
N LEU A 25 -14.26 8.81 -3.24
CA LEU A 25 -15.04 10.03 -3.46
C LEU A 25 -16.21 9.80 -4.42
N GLN A 26 -15.97 9.12 -5.53
CA GLN A 26 -17.01 8.82 -6.53
C GLN A 26 -18.12 7.92 -5.98
N ARG A 27 -17.79 7.04 -5.03
CA ARG A 27 -18.72 6.06 -4.44
C ARG A 27 -19.09 6.38 -2.99
N PHE A 28 -18.86 7.61 -2.56
CA PHE A 28 -18.98 8.03 -1.16
C PHE A 28 -20.34 7.66 -0.53
N GLY A 29 -21.46 7.89 -1.22
CA GLY A 29 -22.79 7.52 -0.74
C GLY A 29 -22.88 6.01 -0.41
N GLY A 30 -22.50 5.15 -1.34
CA GLY A 30 -22.53 3.70 -1.14
C GLY A 30 -21.59 3.21 -0.03
N VAL A 31 -20.44 3.88 0.15
CA VAL A 31 -19.49 3.59 1.25
C VAL A 31 -20.13 3.94 2.59
N MET A 32 -20.86 5.04 2.69
CA MET A 32 -21.54 5.46 3.92
C MET A 32 -22.78 4.61 4.22
N ASP A 33 -23.51 4.18 3.19
CA ASP A 33 -24.64 3.22 3.35
C ASP A 33 -24.14 1.88 3.90
N ASP A 34 -22.96 1.41 3.45
CA ASP A 34 -22.34 0.19 3.98
C ASP A 34 -21.92 0.38 5.45
N ALA A 35 -21.34 1.53 5.81
CA ALA A 35 -20.99 1.85 7.19
C ALA A 35 -22.23 1.81 8.11
N ALA A 36 -23.35 2.42 7.69
CA ALA A 36 -24.60 2.39 8.43
C ALA A 36 -25.13 0.96 8.58
N ARG A 37 -25.01 0.14 7.56
CA ARG A 37 -25.43 -1.28 7.59
C ARG A 37 -24.57 -2.08 8.55
N GLU A 38 -23.23 -1.95 8.48
CA GLU A 38 -22.31 -2.63 9.39
C GLU A 38 -22.56 -2.21 10.86
N ALA A 39 -22.78 -0.92 11.13
CA ALA A 39 -23.08 -0.42 12.47
C ALA A 39 -24.38 -1.02 13.02
N ASN A 40 -25.44 -1.10 12.23
CA ASN A 40 -26.72 -1.68 12.62
C ASN A 40 -26.66 -3.19 12.88
N GLN A 41 -25.72 -3.90 12.24
CA GLN A 41 -25.50 -5.34 12.44
C GLN A 41 -24.57 -5.65 13.61
N ASN A 42 -23.95 -4.64 14.22
CA ASN A 42 -23.03 -4.79 15.35
C ASN A 42 -23.62 -4.23 16.64
N PRO A 43 -24.37 -5.04 17.41
CA PRO A 43 -25.04 -4.59 18.64
C PRO A 43 -24.06 -4.19 19.75
N SER A 44 -22.77 -4.50 19.64
CA SER A 44 -21.75 -4.09 20.62
C SER A 44 -21.41 -2.58 20.56
N GLY A 45 -21.92 -1.85 19.56
CA GLY A 45 -21.73 -0.42 19.42
C GLY A 45 -20.30 0.04 19.11
N THR A 46 -19.42 -0.89 18.71
CA THR A 46 -18.01 -0.57 18.36
C THR A 46 -17.87 0.00 16.97
N LEU A 47 -18.86 -0.17 16.10
CA LEU A 47 -18.88 0.39 14.74
C LEU A 47 -19.79 1.62 14.69
N ASN A 48 -19.38 2.63 13.94
CA ASN A 48 -20.08 3.90 13.82
C ASN A 48 -20.55 4.12 12.38
N ALA A 49 -21.79 4.53 12.18
CA ALA A 49 -22.36 4.84 10.87
C ALA A 49 -21.71 6.07 10.18
N ASN A 50 -20.91 6.84 10.90
CA ASN A 50 -20.32 8.09 10.40
C ASN A 50 -18.96 7.92 9.70
N TYR A 51 -18.40 6.72 9.68
CA TYR A 51 -17.17 6.43 8.96
C TYR A 51 -17.11 4.96 8.52
N ASN A 52 -16.27 4.69 7.53
CA ASN A 52 -15.97 3.33 7.08
C ASN A 52 -14.45 3.13 7.05
N ILE A 53 -13.98 1.95 7.43
CA ILE A 53 -12.56 1.57 7.38
C ILE A 53 -12.38 0.64 6.20
N ILE A 54 -11.55 1.05 5.25
CA ILE A 54 -11.23 0.28 4.04
C ILE A 54 -9.71 0.16 3.95
N ASN A 55 -9.20 -1.05 4.07
CA ASN A 55 -7.79 -1.32 3.89
C ASN A 55 -7.43 -1.31 2.40
N LEU A 56 -6.29 -0.74 2.07
CA LEU A 56 -5.75 -0.67 0.71
C LEU A 56 -4.37 -1.34 0.67
N GLY A 57 -4.18 -2.24 -0.25
CA GLY A 57 -2.93 -2.99 -0.43
C GLY A 57 -3.00 -3.89 -1.65
N THR A 58 -1.99 -4.73 -1.85
CA THR A 58 -1.95 -5.71 -2.95
C THR A 58 -2.62 -7.04 -2.56
N GLY A 59 -2.73 -7.30 -1.26
CA GLY A 59 -3.28 -8.54 -0.72
C GLY A 59 -2.29 -9.71 -0.67
N THR A 60 -1.10 -9.57 -1.22
CA THR A 60 -0.14 -10.69 -1.34
C THR A 60 1.07 -10.56 -0.42
N GLY A 61 1.48 -9.36 -0.11
CA GLY A 61 2.68 -9.10 0.66
C GLY A 61 3.98 -9.46 -0.07
N THR A 62 4.97 -8.61 0.07
CA THR A 62 6.31 -8.76 -0.51
C THR A 62 7.33 -8.79 0.61
N THR A 63 8.30 -9.70 0.55
CA THR A 63 9.40 -9.73 1.51
C THR A 63 10.45 -8.67 1.20
N VAL A 64 11.29 -8.36 2.18
CA VAL A 64 12.38 -7.38 1.97
C VAL A 64 13.37 -7.87 0.92
N PHE A 65 13.69 -9.18 0.87
CA PHE A 65 14.58 -9.70 -0.16
C PHE A 65 13.96 -9.63 -1.55
N GLU A 66 12.66 -9.93 -1.69
CA GLU A 66 11.96 -9.75 -2.97
C GLU A 66 11.94 -8.28 -3.43
N LEU A 67 11.83 -7.32 -2.51
CA LEU A 67 11.94 -5.90 -2.86
C LEU A 67 13.36 -5.53 -3.33
N VAL A 68 14.40 -6.06 -2.66
CA VAL A 68 15.80 -5.87 -3.05
C VAL A 68 16.07 -6.45 -4.44
N ASP A 69 15.58 -7.65 -4.72
CA ASP A 69 15.71 -8.30 -6.02
C ASP A 69 14.97 -7.51 -7.11
N ALA A 70 13.72 -7.09 -6.83
CA ALA A 70 12.95 -6.27 -7.76
C ALA A 70 13.63 -4.93 -8.09
N PHE A 71 14.34 -4.34 -7.13
CA PHE A 71 15.16 -3.16 -7.38
C PHE A 71 16.32 -3.46 -8.34
N GLY A 72 17.04 -4.54 -8.10
CA GLY A 72 18.11 -5.00 -8.98
C GLY A 72 17.63 -5.21 -10.41
N ASP A 73 16.51 -5.91 -10.57
CA ASP A 73 15.89 -6.20 -11.86
C ASP A 73 15.41 -4.93 -12.59
N ALA A 74 14.79 -4.00 -11.86
CA ALA A 74 14.25 -2.77 -12.45
C ALA A 74 15.32 -1.76 -12.85
N THR A 75 16.46 -1.73 -12.15
CA THR A 75 17.51 -0.74 -12.34
C THR A 75 18.72 -1.29 -13.10
N GLY A 76 18.86 -2.61 -13.23
CA GLY A 76 20.04 -3.28 -13.75
C GLY A 76 21.26 -3.25 -12.79
N HIS A 77 21.06 -2.80 -11.56
CA HIS A 77 22.11 -2.66 -10.55
C HIS A 77 21.69 -3.30 -9.23
N PRO A 78 22.34 -4.41 -8.81
CA PRO A 78 21.99 -5.06 -7.55
C PRO A 78 22.28 -4.13 -6.36
N LEU A 79 21.33 -4.10 -5.42
CA LEU A 79 21.53 -3.40 -4.17
C LEU A 79 22.52 -4.17 -3.27
N LYS A 80 23.44 -3.44 -2.67
CA LYS A 80 24.25 -3.99 -1.59
C LYS A 80 23.40 -4.04 -0.33
N SER A 81 23.14 -5.23 0.16
CA SER A 81 22.37 -5.45 1.39
C SER A 81 23.23 -6.14 2.45
N GLN A 82 22.91 -5.89 3.71
CA GLN A 82 23.53 -6.54 4.86
C GLN A 82 22.42 -6.98 5.80
N THR A 83 22.45 -8.24 6.21
CA THR A 83 21.54 -8.75 7.24
C THR A 83 21.96 -8.20 8.61
N ALA A 84 20.99 -7.72 9.36
CA ALA A 84 21.15 -7.26 10.73
C ALA A 84 20.17 -7.98 11.65
N GLU A 85 20.38 -7.88 12.95
CA GLU A 85 19.43 -8.41 13.94
C GLU A 85 18.09 -7.69 13.85
N ALA A 86 17.00 -8.43 14.16
CA ALA A 86 15.66 -7.88 14.20
C ALA A 86 15.57 -6.77 15.28
N ARG A 87 14.92 -5.67 14.93
CA ARG A 87 14.67 -4.58 15.90
C ARG A 87 13.54 -4.97 16.84
N MET A 88 13.63 -4.53 18.09
CA MET A 88 12.57 -4.73 19.07
C MET A 88 11.26 -4.08 18.56
N GLY A 89 10.17 -4.85 18.56
CA GLY A 89 8.86 -4.40 18.09
C GLY A 89 8.60 -4.61 16.60
N ASP A 90 9.57 -5.10 15.81
CA ASP A 90 9.33 -5.45 14.42
C ASP A 90 8.36 -6.64 14.33
N VAL A 91 7.28 -6.47 13.58
CA VAL A 91 6.38 -7.58 13.23
C VAL A 91 6.99 -8.38 12.09
N VAL A 92 6.85 -9.70 12.15
CA VAL A 92 7.36 -10.63 11.13
C VAL A 92 6.81 -10.29 9.76
N GLY A 93 5.53 -9.97 9.66
CA GLY A 93 4.92 -9.54 8.42
C GLY A 93 3.41 -9.33 8.55
N CYS A 94 2.88 -8.56 7.61
CA CYS A 94 1.46 -8.43 7.40
C CYS A 94 1.17 -8.20 5.92
N ALA A 95 0.03 -8.71 5.47
CA ALA A 95 -0.58 -8.38 4.19
C ALA A 95 -2.03 -7.97 4.43
N THR A 96 -2.57 -7.18 3.53
CA THR A 96 -3.88 -6.55 3.67
C THR A 96 -4.96 -7.41 3.05
N LEU A 97 -6.11 -7.57 3.71
CA LEU A 97 -7.32 -8.08 3.06
C LEU A 97 -7.97 -6.94 2.26
N THR A 98 -8.18 -7.16 0.97
CA THR A 98 -8.61 -6.13 0.02
C THR A 98 -10.05 -6.30 -0.47
N ASP A 99 -10.75 -7.36 -0.05
CA ASP A 99 -12.11 -7.68 -0.48
C ASP A 99 -13.10 -6.52 -0.31
N LYS A 100 -12.97 -5.77 0.79
CA LYS A 100 -13.82 -4.62 1.07
C LYS A 100 -13.55 -3.46 0.11
N ALA A 101 -12.30 -3.21 -0.25
CA ALA A 101 -11.93 -2.21 -1.25
C ALA A 101 -12.47 -2.59 -2.64
N GLU A 102 -12.34 -3.84 -3.03
CA GLU A 102 -12.91 -4.33 -4.29
C GLU A 102 -14.43 -4.20 -4.31
N ARG A 103 -15.11 -4.64 -3.28
CA ARG A 103 -16.57 -4.62 -3.18
C ARG A 103 -17.13 -3.20 -3.17
N LEU A 104 -16.58 -2.31 -2.36
CA LEU A 104 -17.12 -0.95 -2.16
C LEU A 104 -16.62 0.04 -3.20
N LEU A 105 -15.35 -0.04 -3.56
CA LEU A 105 -14.69 0.92 -4.44
C LEU A 105 -14.53 0.40 -5.86
N GLY A 106 -14.70 -0.91 -6.11
CA GLY A 106 -14.34 -1.55 -7.38
C GLY A 106 -12.84 -1.39 -7.65
N TRP A 107 -12.02 -1.31 -6.59
CA TRP A 107 -10.61 -1.00 -6.68
C TRP A 107 -9.75 -2.20 -6.31
N LYS A 108 -8.70 -2.37 -7.09
CA LYS A 108 -7.56 -3.26 -6.82
C LYS A 108 -6.25 -2.55 -7.11
N ALA A 109 -5.19 -2.94 -6.42
CA ALA A 109 -3.83 -2.58 -6.81
C ALA A 109 -3.49 -3.26 -8.14
N GLU A 110 -2.97 -2.50 -9.10
CA GLU A 110 -2.65 -2.97 -10.44
C GLU A 110 -1.16 -2.88 -10.75
N LEU A 111 -0.44 -1.98 -10.06
CA LEU A 111 0.96 -1.73 -10.31
C LEU A 111 1.84 -2.66 -9.47
N SER A 112 2.87 -3.19 -10.10
CA SER A 112 3.82 -4.11 -9.49
C SER A 112 4.87 -3.39 -8.64
N ILE A 113 5.61 -4.14 -7.83
CA ILE A 113 6.81 -3.65 -7.13
C ILE A 113 7.82 -3.05 -8.11
N ALA A 114 8.02 -3.69 -9.26
CA ALA A 114 8.94 -3.18 -10.28
C ALA A 114 8.48 -1.82 -10.85
N ASP A 115 7.16 -1.61 -11.02
CA ASP A 115 6.61 -0.32 -11.42
C ASP A 115 6.85 0.73 -10.33
N GLY A 116 6.70 0.36 -9.07
CA GLY A 116 6.99 1.22 -7.92
C GLY A 116 8.46 1.64 -7.88
N VAL A 117 9.39 0.71 -8.07
CA VAL A 117 10.82 1.01 -8.11
C VAL A 117 11.13 1.95 -9.27
N ARG A 118 10.68 1.66 -10.50
CA ARG A 118 10.93 2.52 -11.67
C ARG A 118 10.40 3.93 -11.45
N SER A 119 9.16 4.08 -11.01
CA SER A 119 8.57 5.40 -10.77
C SER A 119 9.29 6.19 -9.67
N SER A 120 9.81 5.49 -8.65
CA SER A 120 10.61 6.13 -7.59
C SER A 120 11.95 6.63 -8.11
N MET A 121 12.60 5.89 -8.99
CA MET A 121 13.85 6.34 -9.64
C MET A 121 13.61 7.53 -10.56
N GLU A 122 12.58 7.49 -11.41
CA GLU A 122 12.18 8.62 -12.25
C GLU A 122 11.84 9.88 -11.44
N TRP A 123 11.21 9.70 -10.29
CA TRP A 123 10.94 10.81 -9.38
C TRP A 123 12.22 11.40 -8.79
N ALA A 124 13.14 10.54 -8.35
CA ALA A 124 14.42 10.99 -7.80
C ALA A 124 15.24 11.82 -8.81
N GLU A 125 15.17 11.48 -10.09
CA GLU A 125 15.83 12.27 -11.17
C GLU A 125 15.18 13.65 -11.37
N LYS A 126 13.86 13.75 -11.21
CA LYS A 126 13.10 15.01 -11.40
C LYS A 126 13.12 15.93 -10.19
N LEU A 127 13.30 15.36 -8.99
CA LEU A 127 13.16 16.07 -7.72
C LEU A 127 14.08 17.32 -7.61
N PRO A 128 15.37 17.29 -7.97
CA PRO A 128 16.25 18.48 -7.87
C PRO A 128 15.70 19.68 -8.66
N ALA A 129 15.25 19.44 -9.90
CA ALA A 129 14.72 20.50 -10.74
C ALA A 129 13.40 21.09 -10.20
N ILE A 130 12.60 20.30 -9.49
CA ILE A 130 11.37 20.77 -8.85
C ILE A 130 11.70 21.65 -7.65
N LEU A 131 12.63 21.22 -6.80
CA LEU A 131 13.04 21.97 -5.60
C LEU A 131 13.74 23.30 -5.94
N ASP A 132 14.50 23.32 -7.04
CA ASP A 132 15.19 24.55 -7.50
C ASP A 132 14.21 25.59 -8.05
N ASN A 133 13.02 25.21 -8.49
CA ASN A 133 11.98 26.08 -9.05
C ASN A 133 10.90 26.50 -8.02
N GLU A 134 10.99 26.09 -6.76
CA GLU A 134 10.07 26.59 -5.74
C GLU A 134 10.33 28.08 -5.46
N PRO A 135 9.30 28.94 -5.46
CA PRO A 135 9.47 30.35 -5.11
C PRO A 135 9.91 30.45 -3.64
N LYS A 136 11.04 31.09 -3.44
CA LYS A 136 11.62 31.38 -2.10
C LYS A 136 10.76 32.40 -1.36
#